data_b6991c76506fd28373e5df0943de93af
#
_entry.id   b6991c76506fd28373e5df0943de93af
#
_cell.length_a   1.000
_cell.length_b   1.000
_cell.length_c   1.000
_cell.angle_alpha   90.00
_cell.angle_beta   90.00
_cell.angle_gamma   90.00
#
_symmetry.space_group_name_H-M   'P 1'
#
loop_
_entity.id
_entity.type
_entity.pdbx_description
1 polymer ?
#
loop_
_entity_poly.entity_id
_entity_poly.type
_entity_poly.pdbx_seq_one_letter_code
_entity_poly.pdbx_strand_id
1 'polypeptide(L)'
;MRFLMLNWRDPQNPISGGAERVTLAHLLALVERGHEVVWFTYDFPGGAREEIFQGIKIVRGGGKKNSIFKAITWYRRQPKFDLVIDQHHGLPWFAPWWCRTNCVAYIHEVLGPIWTAFYKWPLSTICQWQEGWTHWLYRNVPFWTPSESTKKDLHANGVRQVTVIPNGSDTAPLISLDDKPLQSPLRLVSVSRIAPNKRVDHAIHAVKALAERNVSAHLTIVGGGDSKLELERLVKNLRLEDRVHFAGRLSEEQKNLELQKAHFLVHTSQREGWGLNVIEANAMGTPAAVYPVGGLVNSVVPDQTGLVTTAETPESLADALAAITKTPEVYTRYRINAWERSKTFAWPAILPQMVAWLEAHAKPK
;
A
#
# COMPACT_ATOMS: atom_id res chain seq x y z
N MET A 1 6.28 1.29 28.13
CA MET A 1 4.85 0.96 27.95
C MET A 1 4.75 -0.38 27.26
N ARG A 2 3.58 -1.00 27.28
CA ARG A 2 3.31 -2.31 26.69
C ARG A 2 2.23 -2.20 25.63
N PHE A 3 2.58 -2.47 24.37
CA PHE A 3 1.71 -2.34 23.20
C PHE A 3 1.32 -3.70 22.64
N LEU A 4 0.05 -3.85 22.23
CA LEU A 4 -0.45 -5.01 21.50
C LEU A 4 -0.91 -4.59 20.12
N MET A 5 -0.28 -5.16 19.09
CA MET A 5 -0.75 -5.09 17.71
C MET A 5 -1.61 -6.33 17.41
N LEU A 6 -2.82 -6.12 16.93
CA LEU A 6 -3.70 -7.15 16.40
C LEU A 6 -3.76 -6.99 14.88
N ASN A 7 -3.17 -7.91 14.15
CA ASN A 7 -3.19 -7.93 12.69
C ASN A 7 -3.43 -9.36 12.21
N TRP A 8 -4.07 -9.50 11.06
CA TRP A 8 -4.37 -10.80 10.48
C TRP A 8 -3.11 -11.58 10.07
N ARG A 9 -2.03 -10.90 9.72
CA ARG A 9 -0.75 -11.50 9.30
C ARG A 9 0.42 -10.81 9.98
N ASP A 10 1.51 -11.55 10.13
CA ASP A 10 2.82 -11.03 10.52
C ASP A 10 3.79 -11.06 9.31
N PRO A 11 4.99 -10.46 9.41
CA PRO A 11 5.91 -10.35 8.29
C PRO A 11 6.49 -11.69 7.81
N GLN A 12 6.43 -12.75 8.61
CA GLN A 12 6.92 -14.08 8.23
C GLN A 12 5.86 -14.92 7.50
N ASN A 13 4.61 -14.44 7.45
CA ASN A 13 3.55 -15.13 6.70
C ASN A 13 3.91 -15.15 5.20
N PRO A 14 3.85 -16.30 4.51
CA PRO A 14 4.24 -16.42 3.08
C PRO A 14 3.47 -15.49 2.13
N ILE A 15 2.29 -15.02 2.53
CA ILE A 15 1.46 -14.08 1.75
C ILE A 15 1.52 -12.64 2.28
N SER A 16 2.49 -12.34 3.17
CA SER A 16 2.73 -10.97 3.64
C SER A 16 3.11 -10.04 2.49
N GLY A 17 2.83 -8.75 2.66
CA GLY A 17 3.09 -7.73 1.65
C GLY A 17 3.51 -6.39 2.24
N GLY A 18 3.26 -5.31 1.50
CA GLY A 18 3.63 -3.96 1.92
C GLY A 18 2.99 -3.53 3.23
N ALA A 19 1.75 -3.95 3.51
CA ALA A 19 1.05 -3.60 4.74
C ALA A 19 1.76 -4.18 5.99
N GLU A 20 2.18 -5.44 5.93
CA GLU A 20 2.89 -6.10 7.03
C GLU A 20 4.30 -5.50 7.22
N ARG A 21 5.00 -5.13 6.12
CA ARG A 21 6.31 -4.43 6.18
C ARG A 21 6.18 -3.08 6.88
N VAL A 22 5.19 -2.29 6.50
CA VAL A 22 4.92 -0.99 7.12
C VAL A 22 4.58 -1.16 8.61
N THR A 23 3.72 -2.12 8.96
CA THR A 23 3.39 -2.42 10.35
C THR A 23 4.64 -2.82 11.14
N LEU A 24 5.52 -3.63 10.55
CA LEU A 24 6.79 -4.01 11.18
C LEU A 24 7.66 -2.78 11.49
N ALA A 25 7.85 -1.89 10.54
CA ALA A 25 8.64 -0.67 10.75
C ALA A 25 8.09 0.19 11.89
N HIS A 26 6.77 0.33 11.98
CA HIS A 26 6.10 1.03 13.07
C HIS A 26 6.36 0.37 14.43
N LEU A 27 6.27 -0.95 14.50
CA LEU A 27 6.47 -1.69 15.75
C LEU A 27 7.94 -1.71 16.20
N LEU A 28 8.88 -1.77 15.24
CA LEU A 28 10.31 -1.66 15.54
C LEU A 28 10.66 -0.31 16.16
N ALA A 29 10.06 0.78 15.68
CA ALA A 29 10.27 2.10 16.27
C ALA A 29 9.79 2.18 17.73
N LEU A 30 8.73 1.45 18.10
CA LEU A 30 8.30 1.32 19.51
C LEU A 30 9.32 0.52 20.34
N VAL A 31 9.88 -0.56 19.77
CA VAL A 31 10.94 -1.37 20.42
C VAL A 31 12.19 -0.51 20.65
N GLU A 32 12.62 0.26 19.65
CA GLU A 32 13.76 1.18 19.75
C GLU A 32 13.58 2.25 20.83
N ARG A 33 12.33 2.64 21.11
CA ARG A 33 11.97 3.54 22.23
C ARG A 33 11.91 2.84 23.58
N GLY A 34 12.26 1.55 23.66
CA GLY A 34 12.28 0.77 24.89
C GLY A 34 10.90 0.27 25.35
N HIS A 35 9.93 0.18 24.44
CA HIS A 35 8.61 -0.37 24.75
C HIS A 35 8.56 -1.88 24.53
N GLU A 36 7.74 -2.59 25.32
CA GLU A 36 7.40 -3.98 25.06
C GLU A 36 6.32 -4.04 23.98
N VAL A 37 6.59 -4.77 22.90
CA VAL A 37 5.68 -4.89 21.76
C VAL A 37 5.32 -6.35 21.55
N VAL A 38 4.02 -6.62 21.49
CA VAL A 38 3.47 -7.93 21.14
C VAL A 38 2.63 -7.81 19.88
N TRP A 39 2.83 -8.73 18.95
CA TRP A 39 2.04 -8.83 17.72
C TRP A 39 1.26 -10.12 17.71
N PHE A 40 -0.07 -10.06 17.84
CA PHE A 40 -0.94 -11.22 17.74
C PHE A 40 -1.51 -11.34 16.33
N THR A 41 -1.47 -12.56 15.77
CA THR A 41 -1.92 -12.87 14.40
C THR A 41 -2.52 -14.29 14.33
N TYR A 42 -3.08 -14.68 13.17
CA TYR A 42 -3.53 -16.04 12.95
C TYR A 42 -2.37 -16.99 12.59
N ASP A 43 -2.60 -18.30 12.83
CA ASP A 43 -1.65 -19.36 12.51
C ASP A 43 -1.54 -19.57 10.98
N PHE A 44 -0.33 -19.89 10.52
CA PHE A 44 -0.10 -20.37 9.16
C PHE A 44 0.81 -21.60 9.18
N PRO A 45 0.75 -22.48 8.15
CA PRO A 45 1.58 -23.68 8.09
C PRO A 45 3.08 -23.33 8.16
N GLY A 46 3.79 -23.97 9.08
CA GLY A 46 5.23 -23.75 9.32
C GLY A 46 5.56 -22.59 10.23
N GLY A 47 4.60 -21.76 10.65
CA GLY A 47 4.82 -20.69 11.61
C GLY A 47 4.93 -21.20 13.06
N ALA A 48 5.94 -20.74 13.81
CA ALA A 48 6.03 -21.00 15.24
C ALA A 48 4.86 -20.34 15.99
N ARG A 49 4.37 -20.98 17.04
CA ARG A 49 3.23 -20.45 17.82
C ARG A 49 3.57 -19.17 18.58
N GLU A 50 4.77 -19.08 19.10
CA GLU A 50 5.36 -17.88 19.70
C GLU A 50 6.83 -17.79 19.29
N GLU A 51 7.28 -16.58 19.02
CA GLU A 51 8.68 -16.28 18.71
C GLU A 51 9.02 -14.83 19.01
N ILE A 52 10.30 -14.53 19.11
CA ILE A 52 10.80 -13.16 19.14
C ILE A 52 11.41 -12.86 17.76
N PHE A 53 10.82 -11.89 17.08
CA PHE A 53 11.28 -11.43 15.79
C PHE A 53 11.72 -9.96 15.89
N GLN A 54 13.00 -9.69 15.77
CA GLN A 54 13.58 -8.35 15.88
C GLN A 54 13.13 -7.56 17.13
N GLY A 55 13.05 -8.24 18.28
CA GLY A 55 12.60 -7.64 19.55
C GLY A 55 11.09 -7.57 19.77
N ILE A 56 10.29 -7.93 18.77
CA ILE A 56 8.84 -8.02 18.87
C ILE A 56 8.44 -9.44 19.22
N LYS A 57 7.61 -9.61 20.26
CA LYS A 57 7.00 -10.92 20.56
C LYS A 57 5.84 -11.18 19.61
N ILE A 58 6.01 -12.10 18.64
CA ILE A 58 4.93 -12.56 17.77
C ILE A 58 4.23 -13.74 18.43
N VAL A 59 2.90 -13.69 18.47
CA VAL A 59 2.03 -14.75 18.98
C VAL A 59 1.01 -15.11 17.92
N ARG A 60 0.99 -16.38 17.52
CA ARG A 60 0.06 -16.91 16.53
C ARG A 60 -1.00 -17.78 17.19
N GLY A 61 -2.26 -17.55 16.86
CA GLY A 61 -3.35 -18.31 17.46
C GLY A 61 -4.61 -18.37 16.61
N GLY A 62 -5.01 -19.60 16.29
CA GLY A 62 -6.20 -19.89 15.52
C GLY A 62 -6.07 -19.60 14.04
N GLY A 63 -6.97 -20.17 13.25
CA GLY A 63 -7.09 -19.88 11.82
C GLY A 63 -7.98 -18.66 11.54
N LYS A 64 -8.21 -18.33 10.26
CA LYS A 64 -9.03 -17.18 9.83
C LYS A 64 -10.42 -17.09 10.47
N LYS A 65 -11.01 -18.20 10.91
CA LYS A 65 -12.37 -18.25 11.45
C LYS A 65 -12.45 -18.07 12.98
N ASN A 66 -11.40 -18.36 13.73
CA ASN A 66 -11.45 -18.41 15.21
C ASN A 66 -10.31 -17.62 15.90
N SER A 67 -9.45 -16.94 15.15
CA SER A 67 -8.32 -16.17 15.69
C SER A 67 -8.77 -15.08 16.67
N ILE A 68 -9.89 -14.42 16.44
CA ILE A 68 -10.44 -13.41 17.36
C ILE A 68 -10.72 -14.04 18.75
N PHE A 69 -11.39 -15.20 18.80
CA PHE A 69 -11.65 -15.90 20.07
C PHE A 69 -10.36 -16.36 20.76
N LYS A 70 -9.37 -16.80 19.97
CA LYS A 70 -8.05 -17.17 20.48
C LYS A 70 -7.31 -15.96 21.03
N ALA A 71 -7.39 -14.81 20.37
CA ALA A 71 -6.83 -13.54 20.85
C ALA A 71 -7.46 -13.14 22.20
N ILE A 72 -8.78 -13.17 22.32
CA ILE A 72 -9.49 -12.84 23.56
C ILE A 72 -9.05 -13.77 24.70
N THR A 73 -9.00 -15.09 24.44
CA THR A 73 -8.64 -16.09 25.46
C THR A 73 -7.17 -15.93 25.86
N TRP A 74 -6.27 -15.68 24.93
CA TRP A 74 -4.86 -15.42 25.19
C TRP A 74 -4.68 -14.11 25.96
N TYR A 75 -5.32 -13.01 25.51
CA TYR A 75 -5.23 -11.68 26.12
C TYR A 75 -5.60 -11.69 27.61
N ARG A 76 -6.66 -12.41 28.00
CA ARG A 76 -7.13 -12.51 29.39
C ARG A 76 -6.09 -13.11 30.35
N ARG A 77 -5.06 -13.78 29.84
CA ARG A 77 -3.97 -14.40 30.61
C ARG A 77 -2.71 -13.55 30.61
N GLN A 78 -2.72 -12.39 29.91
CA GLN A 78 -1.56 -11.52 29.82
C GLN A 78 -1.61 -10.43 30.90
N PRO A 79 -0.46 -9.92 31.34
CA PRO A 79 -0.40 -8.64 32.04
C PRO A 79 -1.05 -7.54 31.20
N LYS A 80 -1.55 -6.49 31.86
CA LYS A 80 -2.26 -5.38 31.21
C LYS A 80 -1.39 -4.73 30.12
N PHE A 81 -1.97 -4.45 28.97
CA PHE A 81 -1.38 -3.60 27.94
C PHE A 81 -1.78 -2.14 28.18
N ASP A 82 -0.91 -1.21 27.80
CA ASP A 82 -1.18 0.23 27.87
C ASP A 82 -2.00 0.69 26.67
N LEU A 83 -1.78 0.06 25.50
CA LEU A 83 -2.54 0.33 24.27
C LEU A 83 -2.71 -0.95 23.45
N VAL A 84 -3.90 -1.11 22.88
CA VAL A 84 -4.19 -2.12 21.85
C VAL A 84 -4.39 -1.40 20.51
N ILE A 85 -3.69 -1.85 19.46
CA ILE A 85 -3.82 -1.38 18.08
C ILE A 85 -4.60 -2.44 17.31
N ASP A 86 -5.83 -2.12 16.92
CA ASP A 86 -6.71 -2.98 16.14
C ASP A 86 -6.53 -2.65 14.66
N GLN A 87 -5.73 -3.45 13.95
CA GLN A 87 -5.49 -3.22 12.52
C GLN A 87 -6.61 -3.84 11.69
N HIS A 88 -7.34 -2.98 11.00
CA HIS A 88 -8.41 -3.37 10.10
C HIS A 88 -7.87 -3.82 8.73
N HIS A 89 -8.38 -4.94 8.26
CA HIS A 89 -8.17 -5.43 6.89
C HIS A 89 -9.43 -6.19 6.44
N GLY A 90 -10.47 -5.42 6.13
CA GLY A 90 -11.83 -5.90 5.88
C GLY A 90 -12.61 -6.17 7.17
N LEU A 91 -12.17 -7.09 8.01
CA LEU A 91 -12.78 -7.37 9.32
C LEU A 91 -11.81 -6.96 10.44
N PRO A 92 -12.26 -6.16 11.45
CA PRO A 92 -11.46 -5.83 12.63
C PRO A 92 -11.41 -6.98 13.64
N TRP A 93 -10.60 -6.79 14.67
CA TRP A 93 -10.51 -7.71 15.81
C TRP A 93 -11.55 -7.43 16.91
N PHE A 94 -12.33 -6.36 16.78
CA PHE A 94 -13.30 -5.88 17.76
C PHE A 94 -12.69 -5.63 19.15
N ALA A 95 -11.43 -5.22 19.19
CA ALA A 95 -10.65 -5.02 20.41
C ALA A 95 -11.29 -4.04 21.40
N PRO A 96 -11.92 -2.92 21.01
CA PRO A 96 -12.53 -1.98 21.95
C PRO A 96 -13.54 -2.60 22.91
N TRP A 97 -14.18 -3.72 22.54
CA TRP A 97 -15.23 -4.37 23.34
C TRP A 97 -14.70 -5.46 24.29
N TRP A 98 -13.43 -5.85 24.18
CA TRP A 98 -12.90 -6.92 25.03
C TRP A 98 -11.53 -6.64 25.65
N CYS A 99 -10.75 -5.67 25.17
CA CYS A 99 -9.39 -5.43 25.65
C CYS A 99 -9.32 -4.70 27.02
N ARG A 100 -10.38 -4.04 27.47
CA ARG A 100 -10.46 -3.31 28.75
C ARG A 100 -9.30 -2.33 29.00
N THR A 101 -8.74 -1.76 27.93
CA THR A 101 -7.70 -0.74 27.96
C THR A 101 -7.91 0.23 26.79
N ASN A 102 -7.05 1.24 26.67
CA ASN A 102 -7.11 2.13 25.53
C ASN A 102 -6.94 1.33 24.22
N CYS A 103 -7.72 1.69 23.21
CA CYS A 103 -7.66 1.05 21.90
C CYS A 103 -7.69 2.12 20.81
N VAL A 104 -6.87 1.92 19.79
CA VAL A 104 -6.89 2.69 18.55
C VAL A 104 -7.06 1.74 17.37
N ALA A 105 -7.62 2.22 16.28
CA ALA A 105 -7.75 1.46 15.07
C ALA A 105 -6.72 1.92 14.02
N TYR A 106 -6.12 0.97 13.32
CA TYR A 106 -5.23 1.23 12.19
C TYR A 106 -5.81 0.66 10.91
N ILE A 107 -5.86 1.44 9.84
CA ILE A 107 -6.37 1.00 8.55
C ILE A 107 -5.56 1.61 7.41
N HIS A 108 -5.16 0.79 6.46
CA HIS A 108 -4.45 1.26 5.26
C HIS A 108 -5.41 1.88 4.24
N GLU A 109 -6.57 1.25 4.04
CA GLU A 109 -7.60 1.70 3.10
C GLU A 109 -8.98 1.16 3.51
N VAL A 110 -10.02 1.88 3.14
CA VAL A 110 -11.40 1.38 3.13
C VAL A 110 -11.56 0.59 1.83
N LEU A 111 -11.91 -0.69 1.90
CA LEU A 111 -11.97 -1.56 0.73
C LEU A 111 -13.07 -1.16 -0.26
N GLY A 112 -14.27 -0.87 0.25
CA GLY A 112 -15.36 -0.34 -0.56
C GLY A 112 -15.57 -1.09 -1.89
N PRO A 113 -15.34 -0.42 -3.04
CA PRO A 113 -15.52 -1.03 -4.36
C PRO A 113 -14.60 -2.23 -4.66
N ILE A 114 -13.46 -2.39 -3.94
CA ILE A 114 -12.57 -3.55 -4.14
C ILE A 114 -13.29 -4.88 -3.92
N TRP A 115 -14.31 -4.91 -3.07
CA TRP A 115 -15.10 -6.12 -2.84
C TRP A 115 -15.70 -6.69 -4.13
N THR A 116 -16.01 -5.85 -5.14
CA THR A 116 -16.52 -6.30 -6.44
C THR A 116 -15.45 -6.98 -7.31
N ALA A 117 -14.17 -6.70 -7.08
CA ALA A 117 -13.07 -7.38 -7.78
C ALA A 117 -12.89 -8.84 -7.31
N PHE A 118 -13.30 -9.16 -6.09
CA PHE A 118 -13.11 -10.48 -5.49
C PHE A 118 -14.40 -11.29 -5.36
N TYR A 119 -15.57 -10.63 -5.25
CA TYR A 119 -16.87 -11.27 -5.03
C TYR A 119 -17.93 -10.73 -5.97
N LYS A 120 -18.75 -11.64 -6.50
CA LYS A 120 -19.93 -11.27 -7.29
C LYS A 120 -21.08 -10.83 -6.37
N TRP A 121 -22.05 -10.13 -6.96
CA TRP A 121 -23.32 -9.85 -6.30
C TRP A 121 -24.02 -11.18 -5.90
N PRO A 122 -24.67 -11.30 -4.73
CA PRO A 122 -24.88 -10.24 -3.70
C PRO A 122 -23.75 -10.12 -2.67
N LEU A 123 -22.77 -11.04 -2.66
CA LEU A 123 -21.74 -11.13 -1.63
C LEU A 123 -20.87 -9.86 -1.54
N SER A 124 -20.50 -9.26 -2.67
CA SER A 124 -19.77 -8.00 -2.70
C SER A 124 -20.51 -6.86 -1.98
N THR A 125 -21.83 -6.76 -2.17
CA THR A 125 -22.69 -5.77 -1.52
C THR A 125 -22.79 -6.02 -0.01
N ILE A 126 -22.91 -7.27 0.41
CA ILE A 126 -22.92 -7.66 1.82
C ILE A 126 -21.60 -7.29 2.50
N CYS A 127 -20.45 -7.52 1.84
CA CYS A 127 -19.14 -7.15 2.36
C CYS A 127 -18.99 -5.61 2.50
N GLN A 128 -19.44 -4.84 1.51
CA GLN A 128 -19.44 -3.37 1.58
C GLN A 128 -20.32 -2.86 2.71
N TRP A 129 -21.52 -3.40 2.86
CA TRP A 129 -22.43 -3.03 3.95
C TRP A 129 -21.84 -3.40 5.32
N GLN A 130 -21.25 -4.59 5.45
CA GLN A 130 -20.56 -5.03 6.67
C GLN A 130 -19.41 -4.09 7.03
N GLU A 131 -18.61 -3.65 6.05
CA GLU A 131 -17.51 -2.72 6.26
C GLU A 131 -18.00 -1.36 6.75
N GLY A 132 -19.02 -0.78 6.11
CA GLY A 132 -19.63 0.48 6.54
C GLY A 132 -20.23 0.41 7.95
N TRP A 133 -20.95 -0.67 8.27
CA TRP A 133 -21.48 -0.90 9.60
C TRP A 133 -20.37 -1.08 10.66
N THR A 134 -19.27 -1.74 10.29
CA THR A 134 -18.11 -1.87 11.16
C THR A 134 -17.48 -0.51 11.49
N HIS A 135 -17.27 0.33 10.50
CA HIS A 135 -16.74 1.68 10.73
C HIS A 135 -17.68 2.52 11.58
N TRP A 136 -18.99 2.44 11.36
CA TRP A 136 -19.98 3.12 12.22
C TRP A 136 -19.92 2.61 13.68
N LEU A 137 -19.71 1.32 13.88
CA LEU A 137 -19.54 0.73 15.21
C LEU A 137 -18.29 1.31 15.91
N TYR A 138 -17.21 1.48 15.17
CA TYR A 138 -15.95 2.08 15.63
C TYR A 138 -15.93 3.62 15.64
N ARG A 139 -17.04 4.31 15.39
CA ARG A 139 -17.09 5.76 15.17
C ARG A 139 -16.45 6.65 16.24
N ASN A 140 -16.33 6.16 17.46
CA ASN A 140 -15.72 6.86 18.60
C ASN A 140 -14.30 6.39 18.93
N VAL A 141 -13.78 5.38 18.23
CA VAL A 141 -12.42 4.89 18.39
C VAL A 141 -11.49 5.79 17.56
N PRO A 142 -10.35 6.25 18.09
CA PRO A 142 -9.38 6.99 17.29
C PRO A 142 -8.80 6.10 16.20
N PHE A 143 -8.84 6.57 14.97
CA PHE A 143 -8.23 5.92 13.80
C PHE A 143 -6.93 6.60 13.40
N TRP A 144 -6.04 5.81 12.87
CA TRP A 144 -4.86 6.22 12.15
C TRP A 144 -4.85 5.58 10.76
N THR A 145 -4.51 6.38 9.74
CA THR A 145 -4.50 5.96 8.33
C THR A 145 -3.39 6.69 7.55
N PRO A 146 -2.87 6.12 6.45
CA PRO A 146 -1.78 6.76 5.72
C PRO A 146 -2.20 7.90 4.78
N SER A 147 -3.49 8.09 4.48
CA SER A 147 -3.92 9.02 3.43
C SER A 147 -5.16 9.84 3.77
N GLU A 148 -5.23 11.06 3.24
CA GLU A 148 -6.41 11.92 3.36
C GLU A 148 -7.63 11.34 2.65
N SER A 149 -7.43 10.58 1.56
CA SER A 149 -8.53 9.89 0.89
C SER A 149 -9.17 8.83 1.79
N THR A 150 -8.37 7.99 2.46
CA THR A 150 -8.89 7.01 3.42
C THR A 150 -9.54 7.69 4.63
N LYS A 151 -9.00 8.82 5.13
CA LYS A 151 -9.64 9.62 6.17
C LYS A 151 -11.01 10.13 5.73
N LYS A 152 -11.12 10.64 4.50
CA LYS A 152 -12.40 11.09 3.93
C LYS A 152 -13.42 9.94 3.89
N ASP A 153 -13.00 8.76 3.45
CA ASP A 153 -13.86 7.57 3.40
C ASP A 153 -14.31 7.12 4.79
N LEU A 154 -13.41 7.14 5.79
CA LEU A 154 -13.74 6.84 7.18
C LEU A 154 -14.75 7.83 7.76
N HIS A 155 -14.59 9.14 7.50
CA HIS A 155 -15.55 10.14 7.91
C HIS A 155 -16.92 9.94 7.25
N ALA A 156 -16.94 9.58 5.95
CA ALA A 156 -18.18 9.24 5.25
C ALA A 156 -18.90 8.02 5.86
N ASN A 157 -18.15 7.09 6.44
CA ASN A 157 -18.67 5.94 7.19
C ASN A 157 -18.93 6.23 8.68
N GLY A 158 -18.86 7.51 9.11
CA GLY A 158 -19.23 7.96 10.45
C GLY A 158 -18.12 7.98 11.49
N VAL A 159 -16.88 7.60 11.17
CA VAL A 159 -15.74 7.70 12.09
C VAL A 159 -15.41 9.15 12.39
N ARG A 160 -15.27 9.53 13.67
CA ARG A 160 -15.14 10.92 14.11
C ARG A 160 -13.71 11.40 14.25
N GLN A 161 -12.81 10.55 14.70
CA GLN A 161 -11.42 10.90 15.01
C GLN A 161 -10.50 10.11 14.08
N VAL A 162 -9.91 10.78 13.10
CA VAL A 162 -8.98 10.18 12.14
C VAL A 162 -7.74 11.05 11.99
N THR A 163 -6.60 10.47 12.33
CA THR A 163 -5.28 11.09 12.14
C THR A 163 -4.62 10.49 10.89
N VAL A 164 -4.08 11.34 10.05
CA VAL A 164 -3.30 10.92 8.89
C VAL A 164 -1.82 10.97 9.24
N ILE A 165 -1.16 9.82 9.17
CA ILE A 165 0.29 9.70 9.28
C ILE A 165 0.72 8.85 8.08
N PRO A 166 1.38 9.42 7.07
CA PRO A 166 1.79 8.71 5.86
C PRO A 166 2.65 7.49 6.16
N ASN A 167 2.64 6.51 5.27
CA ASN A 167 3.59 5.41 5.37
C ASN A 167 4.97 5.87 4.92
N GLY A 168 5.99 5.48 5.64
CA GLY A 168 7.37 5.60 5.20
C GLY A 168 7.74 4.58 4.12
N SER A 169 8.89 4.76 3.51
CA SER A 169 9.46 3.87 2.49
C SER A 169 10.80 3.30 2.93
N ASP A 170 11.02 2.02 2.64
CA ASP A 170 12.32 1.36 2.84
C ASP A 170 13.33 1.74 1.74
N THR A 171 12.84 2.25 0.60
CA THR A 171 13.69 2.67 -0.51
C THR A 171 14.32 4.02 -0.19
N ALA A 172 15.61 4.03 0.07
CA ALA A 172 16.37 5.26 0.26
C ALA A 172 16.40 6.07 -1.04
N PRO A 173 16.11 7.37 -1.02
CA PRO A 173 16.27 8.22 -2.19
C PRO A 173 17.71 8.21 -2.71
N LEU A 174 17.87 8.26 -4.03
CA LEU A 174 19.18 8.44 -4.66
C LEU A 174 19.90 9.66 -4.05
N ILE A 175 21.22 9.60 -3.97
CA ILE A 175 22.05 10.71 -3.45
C ILE A 175 21.95 11.91 -4.42
N SER A 176 21.94 11.62 -5.72
CA SER A 176 21.78 12.61 -6.80
C SER A 176 21.00 11.98 -7.95
N LEU A 177 20.38 12.81 -8.77
CA LEU A 177 19.71 12.34 -9.99
C LEU A 177 20.71 12.33 -11.14
N ASP A 178 20.82 11.18 -11.81
CA ASP A 178 21.49 11.05 -13.09
C ASP A 178 20.68 11.76 -14.19
N ASP A 179 21.34 12.12 -15.27
CA ASP A 179 20.65 12.57 -16.47
C ASP A 179 19.85 11.41 -17.07
N LYS A 180 18.55 11.62 -17.18
CA LYS A 180 17.60 10.64 -17.75
C LYS A 180 16.63 11.39 -18.66
N PRO A 181 17.05 11.76 -19.87
CA PRO A 181 16.19 12.48 -20.80
C PRO A 181 15.00 11.63 -21.21
N LEU A 182 13.87 12.28 -21.46
CA LEU A 182 12.70 11.62 -22.01
C LEU A 182 12.93 11.31 -23.49
N GLN A 183 13.13 10.04 -23.80
CA GLN A 183 13.47 9.58 -25.15
C GLN A 183 12.66 8.36 -25.57
N SER A 184 12.57 8.14 -26.87
CA SER A 184 11.94 6.94 -27.43
C SER A 184 12.90 5.74 -27.41
N PRO A 185 12.42 4.53 -27.08
CA PRO A 185 11.08 4.23 -26.61
C PRO A 185 10.82 4.72 -25.18
N LEU A 186 9.59 5.12 -24.89
CA LEU A 186 9.15 5.47 -23.54
C LEU A 186 9.23 4.24 -22.64
N ARG A 187 10.06 4.27 -21.61
CA ARG A 187 10.24 3.14 -20.67
C ARG A 187 9.26 3.28 -19.50
N LEU A 188 8.33 2.35 -19.41
CA LEU A 188 7.33 2.26 -18.35
C LEU A 188 7.64 1.08 -17.42
N VAL A 189 7.34 1.23 -16.16
CA VAL A 189 7.41 0.13 -15.19
C VAL A 189 6.12 0.05 -14.38
N SER A 190 5.63 -1.17 -14.14
CA SER A 190 4.55 -1.43 -13.20
C SER A 190 5.07 -2.35 -12.11
N VAL A 191 4.94 -1.95 -10.85
CA VAL A 191 5.41 -2.72 -9.69
C VAL A 191 4.22 -3.04 -8.81
N SER A 192 3.74 -4.28 -8.83
CA SER A 192 2.63 -4.70 -8.00
C SER A 192 2.50 -6.22 -7.93
N ARG A 193 1.70 -6.70 -6.98
CA ARG A 193 1.16 -8.06 -7.08
C ARG A 193 0.24 -8.14 -8.29
N ILE A 194 0.39 -9.17 -9.11
CA ILE A 194 -0.46 -9.39 -10.30
C ILE A 194 -1.79 -9.98 -9.84
N ALA A 195 -2.76 -9.11 -9.54
CA ALA A 195 -4.09 -9.44 -9.04
C ALA A 195 -5.16 -8.57 -9.72
N PRO A 196 -6.43 -9.00 -9.79
CA PRO A 196 -7.47 -8.30 -10.54
C PRO A 196 -7.64 -6.83 -10.17
N ASN A 197 -7.58 -6.49 -8.89
CA ASN A 197 -7.71 -5.11 -8.39
C ASN A 197 -6.55 -4.20 -8.78
N LYS A 198 -5.42 -4.74 -9.26
CA LYS A 198 -4.25 -3.96 -9.72
C LYS A 198 -4.37 -3.55 -11.19
N ARG A 199 -5.27 -4.16 -11.92
CA ARG A 199 -5.59 -3.84 -13.34
C ARG A 199 -4.31 -3.67 -14.20
N VAL A 200 -3.37 -4.61 -14.07
CA VAL A 200 -2.12 -4.60 -14.86
C VAL A 200 -2.41 -4.76 -16.35
N ASP A 201 -3.54 -5.39 -16.71
CA ASP A 201 -4.08 -5.44 -18.06
C ASP A 201 -4.31 -4.02 -18.65
N HIS A 202 -4.76 -3.06 -17.85
CA HIS A 202 -4.90 -1.67 -18.29
C HIS A 202 -3.55 -1.04 -18.65
N ALA A 203 -2.47 -1.34 -17.93
CA ALA A 203 -1.13 -0.87 -18.29
C ALA A 203 -0.66 -1.50 -19.61
N ILE A 204 -0.98 -2.77 -19.88
CA ILE A 204 -0.69 -3.45 -21.15
C ILE A 204 -1.48 -2.80 -22.29
N HIS A 205 -2.80 -2.59 -22.10
CA HIS A 205 -3.62 -1.88 -23.08
C HIS A 205 -3.15 -0.46 -23.35
N ALA A 206 -2.64 0.25 -22.35
CA ALA A 206 -2.07 1.58 -22.54
C ALA A 206 -0.83 1.57 -23.46
N VAL A 207 0.00 0.50 -23.41
CA VAL A 207 1.12 0.34 -24.38
C VAL A 207 0.60 0.21 -25.81
N LYS A 208 -0.47 -0.53 -26.03
CA LYS A 208 -1.13 -0.60 -27.34
C LYS A 208 -1.68 0.76 -27.78
N ALA A 209 -2.40 1.42 -26.90
CA ALA A 209 -2.98 2.74 -27.16
C ALA A 209 -1.92 3.82 -27.44
N LEU A 210 -0.73 3.74 -26.82
CA LEU A 210 0.42 4.60 -27.14
C LEU A 210 0.93 4.36 -28.56
N ALA A 211 1.01 3.10 -28.99
CA ALA A 211 1.42 2.77 -30.37
C ALA A 211 0.45 3.34 -31.40
N GLU A 212 -0.84 3.34 -31.14
CA GLU A 212 -1.88 3.96 -31.97
C GLU A 212 -1.73 5.48 -32.07
N ARG A 213 -1.05 6.10 -31.06
CA ARG A 213 -0.68 7.53 -31.02
C ARG A 213 0.73 7.82 -31.58
N ASN A 214 1.35 6.84 -32.25
CA ASN A 214 2.73 6.91 -32.75
C ASN A 214 3.78 7.14 -31.64
N VAL A 215 3.51 6.74 -30.40
CA VAL A 215 4.46 6.76 -29.29
C VAL A 215 4.96 5.34 -29.05
N SER A 216 6.24 5.10 -29.30
CA SER A 216 6.88 3.83 -28.97
C SER A 216 7.07 3.73 -27.46
N ALA A 217 6.59 2.65 -26.84
CA ALA A 217 6.71 2.42 -25.40
C ALA A 217 7.04 0.96 -25.10
N HIS A 218 7.84 0.75 -24.03
CA HIS A 218 8.12 -0.55 -23.45
C HIS A 218 7.64 -0.56 -22.00
N LEU A 219 7.04 -1.67 -21.56
CA LEU A 219 6.54 -1.87 -20.21
C LEU A 219 7.25 -3.04 -19.55
N THR A 220 7.89 -2.79 -18.40
CA THR A 220 8.39 -3.83 -17.51
C THR A 220 7.38 -4.05 -16.37
N ILE A 221 6.92 -5.28 -16.19
CA ILE A 221 5.99 -5.68 -15.12
C ILE A 221 6.79 -6.44 -14.05
N VAL A 222 6.95 -5.80 -12.89
CA VAL A 222 7.65 -6.35 -11.72
C VAL A 222 6.62 -6.86 -10.72
N GLY A 223 6.70 -8.14 -10.39
CA GLY A 223 5.83 -8.81 -9.43
C GLY A 223 5.35 -10.17 -9.91
N GLY A 224 4.54 -10.81 -9.09
CA GLY A 224 3.93 -12.09 -9.38
C GLY A 224 2.50 -12.16 -8.85
N GLY A 225 1.75 -13.16 -9.27
CA GLY A 225 0.37 -13.39 -8.82
C GLY A 225 -0.40 -14.29 -9.77
N ASP A 226 -1.62 -14.64 -9.36
CA ASP A 226 -2.42 -15.67 -10.01
C ASP A 226 -2.88 -15.28 -11.42
N SER A 227 -3.00 -13.98 -11.70
CA SER A 227 -3.43 -13.49 -13.03
C SER A 227 -2.29 -13.42 -14.07
N LYS A 228 -1.04 -13.83 -13.73
CA LYS A 228 0.10 -13.70 -14.65
C LYS A 228 -0.12 -14.40 -15.99
N LEU A 229 -0.56 -15.66 -15.97
CA LEU A 229 -0.80 -16.44 -17.20
C LEU A 229 -1.86 -15.81 -18.12
N GLU A 230 -2.87 -15.17 -17.53
CA GLU A 230 -3.91 -14.46 -18.28
C GLU A 230 -3.31 -13.23 -18.98
N LEU A 231 -2.47 -12.47 -18.28
CA LEU A 231 -1.78 -11.29 -18.84
C LEU A 231 -0.76 -11.65 -19.92
N GLU A 232 -0.03 -12.77 -19.78
CA GLU A 232 0.87 -13.27 -20.84
C GLU A 232 0.09 -13.63 -22.13
N ARG A 233 -1.09 -14.23 -21.98
CA ARG A 233 -2.00 -14.48 -23.12
C ARG A 233 -2.50 -13.17 -23.74
N LEU A 234 -2.84 -12.17 -22.92
CA LEU A 234 -3.25 -10.85 -23.36
C LEU A 234 -2.14 -10.19 -24.21
N VAL A 235 -0.90 -10.18 -23.72
CA VAL A 235 0.26 -9.64 -24.45
C VAL A 235 0.41 -10.28 -25.83
N LYS A 236 0.32 -11.60 -25.91
CA LYS A 236 0.37 -12.35 -27.17
C LYS A 236 -0.80 -12.01 -28.12
N ASN A 237 -2.02 -11.93 -27.59
CA ASN A 237 -3.20 -11.59 -28.39
C ASN A 237 -3.11 -10.17 -28.95
N LEU A 238 -2.46 -9.24 -28.23
CA LEU A 238 -2.24 -7.87 -28.65
C LEU A 238 -0.98 -7.69 -29.51
N ARG A 239 -0.17 -8.74 -29.70
CA ARG A 239 1.11 -8.73 -30.42
C ARG A 239 2.10 -7.70 -29.81
N LEU A 240 2.26 -7.75 -28.49
CA LEU A 240 3.11 -6.84 -27.72
C LEU A 240 4.30 -7.55 -27.05
N GLU A 241 4.66 -8.76 -27.51
CA GLU A 241 5.73 -9.58 -26.92
C GLU A 241 7.08 -8.85 -26.87
N ASP A 242 7.37 -8.04 -27.89
CA ASP A 242 8.59 -7.22 -27.96
C ASP A 242 8.55 -5.95 -27.12
N ARG A 243 7.38 -5.59 -26.57
CA ARG A 243 7.16 -4.33 -25.84
C ARG A 243 6.80 -4.50 -24.39
N VAL A 244 6.33 -5.69 -23.97
CA VAL A 244 5.91 -5.97 -22.58
C VAL A 244 6.75 -7.11 -22.03
N HIS A 245 7.50 -6.82 -20.97
CA HIS A 245 8.37 -7.77 -20.30
C HIS A 245 7.88 -8.07 -18.88
N PHE A 246 7.74 -9.36 -18.54
CA PHE A 246 7.42 -9.83 -17.19
C PHE A 246 8.72 -10.18 -16.45
N ALA A 247 9.21 -9.27 -15.61
CA ALA A 247 10.43 -9.47 -14.83
C ALA A 247 10.24 -10.44 -13.64
N GLY A 248 8.99 -10.78 -13.28
CA GLY A 248 8.70 -11.61 -12.13
C GLY A 248 8.95 -10.90 -10.80
N ARG A 249 9.12 -11.67 -9.72
CA ARG A 249 9.49 -11.14 -8.41
C ARG A 249 10.99 -10.84 -8.40
N LEU A 250 11.36 -9.63 -8.08
CA LEU A 250 12.74 -9.16 -8.00
C LEU A 250 13.14 -8.93 -6.53
N SER A 251 14.45 -8.92 -6.26
CA SER A 251 14.97 -8.37 -5.01
C SER A 251 14.70 -6.86 -4.93
N GLU A 252 14.77 -6.28 -3.74
CA GLU A 252 14.61 -4.82 -3.56
C GLU A 252 15.60 -4.03 -4.43
N GLU A 253 16.86 -4.48 -4.48
CA GLU A 253 17.91 -3.85 -5.31
C GLU A 253 17.56 -3.91 -6.80
N GLN A 254 17.16 -5.09 -7.30
CA GLN A 254 16.78 -5.27 -8.70
C GLN A 254 15.51 -4.45 -9.04
N LYS A 255 14.53 -4.41 -8.13
CA LYS A 255 13.34 -3.57 -8.28
C LYS A 255 13.73 -2.09 -8.40
N ASN A 256 14.61 -1.61 -7.53
CA ASN A 256 15.06 -0.23 -7.53
C ASN A 256 15.79 0.14 -8.83
N LEU A 257 16.60 -0.80 -9.38
CA LEU A 257 17.23 -0.61 -10.68
C LEU A 257 16.20 -0.49 -11.83
N GLU A 258 15.15 -1.32 -11.82
CA GLU A 258 14.08 -1.20 -12.83
C GLU A 258 13.29 0.11 -12.68
N LEU A 259 13.03 0.55 -11.44
CA LEU A 259 12.44 1.85 -11.17
C LEU A 259 13.33 2.99 -11.67
N GLN A 260 14.65 2.94 -11.43
CA GLN A 260 15.59 3.96 -11.85
C GLN A 260 15.71 4.05 -13.38
N LYS A 261 15.65 2.94 -14.12
CA LYS A 261 15.71 2.90 -15.59
C LYS A 261 14.45 3.46 -16.24
N ALA A 262 13.30 3.34 -15.61
CA ALA A 262 12.02 3.73 -16.20
C ALA A 262 11.88 5.26 -16.30
N HIS A 263 11.14 5.73 -17.31
CA HIS A 263 10.71 7.11 -17.39
C HIS A 263 9.52 7.39 -16.47
N PHE A 264 8.57 6.47 -16.41
CA PHE A 264 7.41 6.55 -15.53
C PHE A 264 7.09 5.20 -14.85
N LEU A 265 6.74 5.26 -13.58
CA LEU A 265 5.94 4.21 -12.96
C LEU A 265 4.49 4.37 -13.44
N VAL A 266 3.87 3.31 -13.95
CA VAL A 266 2.43 3.30 -14.24
C VAL A 266 1.67 2.51 -13.20
N HIS A 267 0.59 3.09 -12.65
CA HIS A 267 -0.17 2.47 -11.58
C HIS A 267 -1.69 2.57 -11.85
N THR A 268 -2.28 1.45 -12.21
CA THR A 268 -3.64 1.33 -12.74
C THR A 268 -4.62 0.67 -11.76
N SER A 269 -4.26 0.57 -10.47
CA SER A 269 -5.12 -0.06 -9.46
C SER A 269 -6.52 0.57 -9.41
N GLN A 270 -7.50 -0.28 -9.09
CA GLN A 270 -8.87 0.15 -8.80
C GLN A 270 -8.94 0.99 -7.52
N ARG A 271 -8.05 0.74 -6.56
CA ARG A 271 -7.93 1.45 -5.29
C ARG A 271 -6.57 1.20 -4.66
N GLU A 272 -6.11 2.15 -3.86
CA GLU A 272 -4.91 2.06 -3.02
C GLU A 272 -5.10 2.85 -1.73
N GLY A 273 -4.49 2.37 -0.66
CA GLY A 273 -4.44 3.12 0.60
C GLY A 273 -3.44 4.26 0.59
N TRP A 274 -2.28 4.04 -0.11
CA TRP A 274 -1.20 5.04 -0.17
C TRP A 274 -0.44 5.01 -1.51
N GLY A 275 -0.03 3.83 -1.99
CA GLY A 275 0.82 3.69 -3.17
C GLY A 275 2.31 3.79 -2.81
N LEU A 276 2.80 2.88 -1.97
CA LEU A 276 4.22 2.82 -1.59
C LEU A 276 5.15 2.76 -2.80
N ASN A 277 4.79 2.00 -3.84
CA ASN A 277 5.55 1.89 -5.07
C ASN A 277 5.70 3.22 -5.82
N VAL A 278 4.78 4.17 -5.65
CA VAL A 278 4.92 5.54 -6.16
C VAL A 278 6.06 6.24 -5.43
N ILE A 279 6.11 6.14 -4.10
CA ILE A 279 7.17 6.76 -3.30
C ILE A 279 8.52 6.08 -3.59
N GLU A 280 8.54 4.75 -3.74
CA GLU A 280 9.73 3.98 -4.12
C GLU A 280 10.26 4.44 -5.50
N ALA A 281 9.37 4.60 -6.49
CA ALA A 281 9.74 5.11 -7.82
C ALA A 281 10.27 6.56 -7.74
N ASN A 282 9.60 7.40 -6.97
CA ASN A 282 10.03 8.79 -6.77
C ASN A 282 11.43 8.86 -6.14
N ALA A 283 11.74 7.98 -5.17
CA ALA A 283 13.06 7.86 -4.56
C ALA A 283 14.16 7.51 -5.59
N MET A 284 13.80 6.76 -6.63
CA MET A 284 14.67 6.40 -7.76
C MET A 284 14.63 7.43 -8.90
N GLY A 285 14.12 8.65 -8.66
CA GLY A 285 14.02 9.71 -9.66
C GLY A 285 13.07 9.37 -10.81
N THR A 286 12.03 8.62 -10.54
CA THR A 286 11.02 8.22 -11.54
C THR A 286 9.65 8.69 -11.10
N PRO A 287 9.04 9.67 -11.81
CA PRO A 287 7.69 10.12 -11.56
C PRO A 287 6.68 9.03 -11.89
N ALA A 288 5.46 9.18 -11.37
CA ALA A 288 4.39 8.22 -11.62
C ALA A 288 3.28 8.78 -12.51
N ALA A 289 2.68 7.90 -13.31
CA ALA A 289 1.43 8.15 -14.02
C ALA A 289 0.37 7.20 -13.46
N VAL A 290 -0.66 7.75 -12.82
CA VAL A 290 -1.59 6.99 -11.99
C VAL A 290 -3.05 7.29 -12.31
N TYR A 291 -3.93 6.35 -12.01
CA TYR A 291 -5.37 6.56 -12.04
C TYR A 291 -5.84 7.48 -10.90
N PRO A 292 -6.97 8.21 -11.09
CA PRO A 292 -7.51 9.15 -10.11
C PRO A 292 -8.23 8.44 -8.96
N VAL A 293 -7.57 7.49 -8.32
CA VAL A 293 -8.13 6.70 -7.20
C VAL A 293 -7.53 7.12 -5.86
N GLY A 294 -8.26 6.86 -4.79
CA GLY A 294 -7.81 7.17 -3.44
C GLY A 294 -6.45 6.54 -3.13
N GLY A 295 -5.63 7.21 -2.33
CA GLY A 295 -4.24 6.85 -2.05
C GLY A 295 -3.28 7.29 -3.15
N LEU A 296 -3.52 6.96 -4.42
CA LEU A 296 -2.66 7.40 -5.54
C LEU A 296 -2.69 8.92 -5.74
N VAL A 297 -3.86 9.56 -5.64
CA VAL A 297 -3.97 11.03 -5.68
C VAL A 297 -3.37 11.73 -4.46
N ASN A 298 -3.01 10.98 -3.41
CA ASN A 298 -2.27 11.50 -2.25
C ASN A 298 -0.76 11.26 -2.39
N SER A 299 -0.36 10.17 -3.04
CA SER A 299 1.06 9.87 -3.29
C SER A 299 1.63 10.65 -4.47
N VAL A 300 0.83 11.00 -5.48
CA VAL A 300 1.20 11.89 -6.59
C VAL A 300 0.59 13.27 -6.37
N VAL A 301 1.40 14.32 -6.48
CA VAL A 301 0.92 15.70 -6.59
C VAL A 301 0.73 16.00 -8.07
N PRO A 302 -0.53 16.17 -8.57
CA PRO A 302 -0.79 16.35 -9.99
C PRO A 302 0.02 17.51 -10.58
N ASP A 303 0.56 17.32 -11.76
CA ASP A 303 1.35 18.31 -12.52
C ASP A 303 2.60 18.84 -11.81
N GLN A 304 2.99 18.20 -10.70
CA GLN A 304 4.20 18.53 -9.95
C GLN A 304 5.15 17.33 -9.80
N THR A 305 4.64 16.18 -9.36
CA THR A 305 5.45 14.97 -9.13
C THR A 305 5.09 13.82 -10.06
N GLY A 306 4.15 14.02 -10.98
CA GLY A 306 3.70 13.03 -11.94
C GLY A 306 2.34 13.38 -12.53
N LEU A 307 1.75 12.41 -13.19
CA LEU A 307 0.48 12.50 -13.90
C LEU A 307 -0.62 11.77 -13.15
N VAL A 308 -1.77 12.43 -12.98
CA VAL A 308 -3.01 11.79 -12.59
C VAL A 308 -3.95 11.85 -13.79
N THR A 309 -4.42 10.69 -14.25
CA THR A 309 -5.28 10.61 -15.44
C THR A 309 -6.67 11.20 -15.17
N THR A 310 -7.37 11.59 -16.24
CA THR A 310 -8.75 12.12 -16.14
C THR A 310 -9.79 11.04 -15.94
N ALA A 311 -9.47 9.79 -16.31
CA ALA A 311 -10.33 8.62 -16.17
C ALA A 311 -9.49 7.37 -15.86
N GLU A 312 -10.15 6.35 -15.32
CA GLU A 312 -9.53 5.05 -15.00
C GLU A 312 -9.52 4.12 -16.23
N THR A 313 -9.00 4.61 -17.36
CA THR A 313 -8.95 3.86 -18.62
C THR A 313 -7.55 3.84 -19.23
N PRO A 314 -7.20 2.78 -19.99
CA PRO A 314 -5.93 2.70 -20.73
C PRO A 314 -5.72 3.87 -21.68
N GLU A 315 -6.78 4.35 -22.34
CA GLU A 315 -6.75 5.45 -23.29
C GLU A 315 -6.35 6.75 -22.57
N SER A 316 -6.96 7.05 -21.41
CA SER A 316 -6.64 8.22 -20.61
C SER A 316 -5.19 8.20 -20.12
N LEU A 317 -4.68 7.03 -19.76
CA LEU A 317 -3.26 6.85 -19.39
C LEU A 317 -2.35 7.08 -20.60
N ALA A 318 -2.71 6.55 -21.77
CA ALA A 318 -1.96 6.75 -23.00
C ALA A 318 -1.98 8.21 -23.45
N ASP A 319 -3.11 8.92 -23.35
CA ASP A 319 -3.23 10.33 -23.67
C ASP A 319 -2.30 11.19 -22.80
N ALA A 320 -2.31 10.97 -21.48
CA ALA A 320 -1.44 11.68 -20.55
C ALA A 320 0.05 11.43 -20.83
N LEU A 321 0.42 10.16 -21.07
CA LEU A 321 1.80 9.77 -21.41
C LEU A 321 2.23 10.27 -22.79
N ALA A 322 1.35 10.30 -23.79
CA ALA A 322 1.66 10.86 -25.10
C ALA A 322 1.83 12.39 -25.06
N ALA A 323 1.02 13.07 -24.24
CA ALA A 323 1.14 14.52 -24.08
C ALA A 323 2.50 14.92 -23.48
N ILE A 324 2.98 14.22 -22.44
CA ILE A 324 4.24 14.53 -21.76
C ILE A 324 5.47 14.33 -22.67
N THR A 325 5.39 13.44 -23.69
CA THR A 325 6.51 13.26 -24.63
C THR A 325 6.81 14.50 -25.47
N LYS A 326 5.86 15.44 -25.54
CA LYS A 326 5.99 16.71 -26.26
C LYS A 326 6.59 17.84 -25.41
N THR A 327 6.74 17.59 -24.10
CA THR A 327 7.19 18.59 -23.10
C THR A 327 8.27 17.98 -22.18
N PRO A 328 9.47 17.64 -22.70
CA PRO A 328 10.52 16.97 -21.92
C PRO A 328 11.00 17.78 -20.71
N GLU A 329 10.89 19.10 -20.75
CA GLU A 329 11.19 19.97 -19.61
C GLU A 329 10.20 19.78 -18.45
N VAL A 330 8.94 19.49 -18.73
CA VAL A 330 7.93 19.16 -17.70
C VAL A 330 8.25 17.81 -17.05
N TYR A 331 8.65 16.83 -17.85
CA TYR A 331 9.11 15.53 -17.33
C TYR A 331 10.31 15.70 -16.38
N THR A 332 11.32 16.49 -16.78
CA THR A 332 12.49 16.76 -15.94
C THR A 332 12.08 17.40 -14.62
N ARG A 333 11.17 18.35 -14.64
CA ARG A 333 10.61 18.96 -13.41
C ARG A 333 9.90 17.93 -12.54
N TYR A 334 9.08 17.03 -13.12
CA TYR A 334 8.41 15.96 -12.36
C TYR A 334 9.42 15.05 -11.69
N ARG A 335 10.50 14.66 -12.36
CA ARG A 335 11.57 13.85 -11.78
C ARG A 335 12.17 14.51 -10.53
N ILE A 336 12.57 15.75 -10.64
CA ILE A 336 13.21 16.50 -9.55
C ILE A 336 12.23 16.64 -8.39
N ASN A 337 11.02 17.09 -8.64
CA ASN A 337 10.03 17.30 -7.59
C ASN A 337 9.62 15.99 -6.90
N ALA A 338 9.45 14.91 -7.66
CA ALA A 338 9.12 13.58 -7.13
C ALA A 338 10.24 13.06 -6.21
N TRP A 339 11.49 13.18 -6.66
CA TRP A 339 12.66 12.77 -5.89
C TRP A 339 12.81 13.60 -4.59
N GLU A 340 12.71 14.93 -4.67
CA GLU A 340 12.74 15.77 -3.48
C GLU A 340 11.62 15.43 -2.49
N ARG A 341 10.41 15.26 -3.01
CA ARG A 341 9.26 14.88 -2.19
C ARG A 341 9.45 13.51 -1.53
N SER A 342 10.08 12.53 -2.20
CA SER A 342 10.30 11.19 -1.64
C SER A 342 11.10 11.21 -0.33
N LYS A 343 12.01 12.18 -0.16
CA LYS A 343 12.82 12.36 1.05
C LYS A 343 11.96 12.62 2.29
N THR A 344 10.78 13.21 2.13
CA THR A 344 9.86 13.49 3.24
C THR A 344 9.14 12.23 3.75
N PHE A 345 9.20 11.12 3.01
CA PHE A 345 8.63 9.82 3.37
C PHE A 345 9.67 8.80 3.83
N ALA A 346 10.91 9.22 4.10
CA ALA A 346 11.87 8.36 4.76
C ALA A 346 11.40 8.03 6.19
N TRP A 347 11.62 6.81 6.65
CA TRP A 347 11.20 6.37 7.99
C TRP A 347 11.61 7.32 9.14
N PRO A 348 12.83 7.89 9.16
CA PRO A 348 13.22 8.85 10.21
C PRO A 348 12.32 10.09 10.31
N ALA A 349 11.65 10.49 9.22
CA ALA A 349 10.71 11.61 9.23
C ALA A 349 9.31 11.22 9.71
N ILE A 350 8.91 9.97 9.48
CA ILE A 350 7.53 9.49 9.73
C ILE A 350 7.41 8.85 11.13
N LEU A 351 8.35 7.99 11.51
CA LEU A 351 8.25 7.20 12.74
C LEU A 351 8.11 8.02 14.02
N PRO A 352 8.79 9.17 14.21
CA PRO A 352 8.61 9.97 15.42
C PRO A 352 7.18 10.46 15.61
N GLN A 353 6.48 10.83 14.53
CA GLN A 353 5.07 11.28 14.58
C GLN A 353 4.16 10.14 15.01
N MET A 354 4.36 8.96 14.44
CA MET A 354 3.59 7.75 14.75
C MET A 354 3.80 7.32 16.20
N VAL A 355 5.06 7.25 16.66
CA VAL A 355 5.39 6.88 18.04
C VAL A 355 4.75 7.85 19.03
N ALA A 356 4.91 9.16 18.81
CA ALA A 356 4.33 10.19 19.67
C ALA A 356 2.80 10.08 19.73
N TRP A 357 2.15 9.79 18.58
CA TRP A 357 0.70 9.59 18.52
C TRP A 357 0.25 8.37 19.32
N LEU A 358 0.93 7.23 19.18
CA LEU A 358 0.63 6.01 19.94
C LEU A 358 0.87 6.18 21.45
N GLU A 359 2.02 6.79 21.83
CA GLU A 359 2.33 7.08 23.25
C GLU A 359 1.28 8.00 23.90
N ALA A 360 0.78 8.99 23.16
CA ALA A 360 -0.28 9.88 23.65
C ALA A 360 -1.61 9.15 23.90
N HIS A 361 -1.93 8.14 23.08
CA HIS A 361 -3.15 7.34 23.26
C HIS A 361 -2.98 6.21 24.29
N ALA A 362 -1.75 5.82 24.62
CA ALA A 362 -1.45 4.84 25.67
C ALA A 362 -1.57 5.40 27.09
N LYS A 363 -1.47 6.73 27.27
CA LYS A 363 -1.58 7.37 28.58
C LYS A 363 -3.01 7.22 29.13
N PRO A 364 -3.19 6.93 30.41
CA PRO A 364 -4.50 7.00 31.03
C PRO A 364 -5.12 8.39 30.82
N LYS A 365 -6.41 8.40 30.46
CA LYS A 365 -7.20 9.64 30.37
C LYS A 365 -7.47 10.18 31.75
#